data_42b87e7eecdae29572838e5c02dcf257
#
_entry.id   42b87e7eecdae29572838e5c02dcf257
#
_cell.length_a   1.000
_cell.length_b   1.000
_cell.length_c   1.000
_cell.angle_alpha   90.00
_cell.angle_beta   90.00
_cell.angle_gamma   90.00
#
_symmetry.space_group_name_H-M   'P 1'
#
loop_
_entity.id
_entity.type
_entity.pdbx_description
1 polymer ?
#
loop_
_entity_poly.entity_id
_entity_poly.type
_entity_poly.pdbx_seq_one_letter_code
_entity_poly.pdbx_strand_id
1 'polypeptide(L)'
;MRVLVTVGIFPPDIGGPATFVPKIAKYFQDELNYEIEILTLSDNKNSNINDDFSVKRIDRNLPIIYRWLKTIFTIYKLGKNKDLIFVNGLGTEATIANIFLNKKIIRKIVGDPVWERAYSKAKISESFDEFQVKNYGFSISLQKKVRSFSIKKSDIVVTPSQHLKNFILNLGFKNKIEIINNGVLIPEENTKIFTNDQINITIVSRLVSHKNIEKIITAILDLNSPL
;
A
#
# COMPACT_ATOMS: atom_id res chain seq x y z
N MET A 1 9.72 -19.47 10.76
CA MET A 1 9.59 -19.21 9.31
C MET A 1 10.32 -17.91 8.98
N ARG A 2 11.01 -17.83 7.84
CA ARG A 2 11.76 -16.65 7.42
C ARG A 2 10.95 -15.89 6.36
N VAL A 3 10.62 -14.64 6.64
CA VAL A 3 9.74 -13.83 5.79
C VAL A 3 10.46 -12.59 5.26
N LEU A 4 10.41 -12.37 3.96
CA LEU A 4 10.77 -11.08 3.35
C LEU A 4 9.52 -10.23 3.20
N VAL A 5 9.52 -9.05 3.81
CA VAL A 5 8.45 -8.05 3.65
C VAL A 5 8.91 -6.99 2.67
N THR A 6 8.14 -6.74 1.61
CA THR A 6 8.39 -5.64 0.68
C THR A 6 7.36 -4.54 0.87
N VAL A 7 7.83 -3.30 1.02
CA VAL A 7 6.98 -2.14 1.26
C VAL A 7 7.54 -0.89 0.57
N GLY A 8 6.67 0.00 0.09
CA GLY A 8 7.09 1.22 -0.61
C GLY A 8 7.56 2.34 0.32
N ILE A 9 7.01 2.38 1.55
CA ILE A 9 7.32 3.35 2.61
C ILE A 9 7.38 2.63 3.95
N PHE A 10 8.38 2.97 4.77
CA PHE A 10 8.60 2.43 6.11
C PHE A 10 9.11 3.56 7.01
N PRO A 11 8.96 3.50 8.34
CA PRO A 11 9.50 4.57 9.19
C PRO A 11 10.93 4.98 8.83
N PRO A 12 11.24 6.29 8.84
CA PRO A 12 10.44 7.41 9.37
C PRO A 12 9.40 7.99 8.40
N ASP A 13 9.16 7.39 7.22
CA ASP A 13 8.09 7.82 6.32
C ASP A 13 6.72 7.77 7.03
N ILE A 14 5.80 8.67 6.63
CA ILE A 14 4.44 8.75 7.19
C ILE A 14 3.44 8.17 6.19
N GLY A 15 2.60 7.25 6.65
CA GLY A 15 1.51 6.69 5.83
C GLY A 15 1.06 5.30 6.28
N GLY A 16 -0.05 4.84 5.72
CA GLY A 16 -0.67 3.57 6.09
C GLY A 16 0.29 2.37 6.12
N PRO A 17 1.07 2.11 5.05
CA PRO A 17 2.06 1.04 5.07
C PRO A 17 3.14 1.22 6.14
N ALA A 18 3.63 2.45 6.37
CA ALA A 18 4.64 2.75 7.38
C ALA A 18 4.11 2.57 8.81
N THR A 19 2.80 2.66 9.02
CA THR A 19 2.17 2.37 10.31
C THR A 19 1.83 0.88 10.47
N PHE A 20 1.37 0.23 9.39
CA PHE A 20 0.90 -1.15 9.42
C PHE A 20 2.05 -2.17 9.47
N VAL A 21 3.08 -1.99 8.62
CA VAL A 21 4.14 -3.01 8.46
C VAL A 21 4.94 -3.24 9.74
N PRO A 22 5.36 -2.20 10.51
CA PRO A 22 6.05 -2.44 11.78
C PRO A 22 5.22 -3.24 12.77
N LYS A 23 3.91 -2.94 12.90
CA LYS A 23 3.01 -3.63 13.82
C LYS A 23 2.84 -5.10 13.47
N ILE A 24 2.60 -5.42 12.20
CA ILE A 24 2.43 -6.80 11.76
C ILE A 24 3.76 -7.58 11.81
N ALA A 25 4.87 -6.94 11.49
CA ALA A 25 6.19 -7.54 11.58
C ALA A 25 6.55 -7.89 13.02
N LYS A 26 6.28 -6.96 13.95
CA LYS A 26 6.47 -7.21 15.39
C LYS A 26 5.62 -8.36 15.88
N TYR A 27 4.34 -8.40 15.52
CA TYR A 27 3.46 -9.54 15.85
C TYR A 27 4.02 -10.88 15.31
N PHE A 28 4.51 -10.90 14.08
CA PHE A 28 5.09 -12.09 13.50
C PHE A 28 6.37 -12.55 14.22
N GLN A 29 7.17 -11.63 14.73
CA GLN A 29 8.35 -11.97 15.53
C GLN A 29 7.98 -12.45 16.93
N ASP A 30 7.18 -11.67 17.64
CA ASP A 30 6.92 -11.87 19.07
C ASP A 30 5.99 -13.08 19.29
N GLU A 31 4.92 -13.21 18.50
CA GLU A 31 3.90 -14.24 18.71
C GLU A 31 4.12 -15.50 17.87
N LEU A 32 4.72 -15.39 16.69
CA LEU A 32 4.89 -16.52 15.79
C LEU A 32 6.34 -16.99 15.65
N ASN A 33 7.29 -16.32 16.28
CA ASN A 33 8.73 -16.60 16.21
C ASN A 33 9.23 -16.62 14.75
N TYR A 34 8.75 -15.66 13.90
CA TYR A 34 9.22 -15.54 12.53
C TYR A 34 10.43 -14.60 12.44
N GLU A 35 11.39 -14.96 11.59
CA GLU A 35 12.50 -14.09 11.24
C GLU A 35 12.05 -13.15 10.12
N ILE A 36 11.95 -11.85 10.42
CA ILE A 36 11.45 -10.83 9.50
C ILE A 36 12.61 -10.00 8.96
N GLU A 37 12.66 -9.86 7.64
CA GLU A 37 13.52 -8.90 6.95
C GLU A 37 12.68 -8.00 6.06
N ILE A 38 12.91 -6.69 6.12
CA ILE A 38 12.10 -5.68 5.43
C ILE A 38 12.92 -5.02 4.33
N LEU A 39 12.36 -4.93 3.13
CA LEU A 39 12.88 -4.11 2.05
C LEU A 39 11.96 -2.93 1.78
N THR A 40 12.52 -1.72 1.79
CA THR A 40 11.77 -0.49 1.54
C THR A 40 12.54 0.49 0.66
N LEU A 41 11.82 1.49 0.13
CA LEU A 41 12.44 2.69 -0.44
C LEU A 41 12.57 3.76 0.65
N SER A 42 13.62 4.58 0.59
CA SER A 42 13.86 5.66 1.56
C SER A 42 14.54 6.84 0.88
N ASP A 43 14.26 8.05 1.34
CA ASP A 43 14.97 9.25 0.89
C ASP A 43 16.34 9.40 1.58
N ASN A 44 16.51 8.74 2.73
CA ASN A 44 17.76 8.72 3.50
C ASN A 44 18.49 7.38 3.36
N LYS A 45 19.67 7.38 2.73
CA LYS A 45 20.53 6.20 2.60
C LYS A 45 21.13 5.72 3.93
N ASN A 46 21.40 6.64 4.83
CA ASN A 46 22.20 6.45 6.05
C ASN A 46 21.39 6.71 7.32
N SER A 47 20.10 6.45 7.32
CA SER A 47 19.37 6.50 8.57
C SER A 47 19.90 5.37 9.47
N ASN A 48 20.79 5.71 10.42
CA ASN A 48 21.03 4.93 11.63
C ASN A 48 19.74 4.95 12.48
N ILE A 49 18.63 4.56 11.85
CA ILE A 49 17.37 4.35 12.54
C ILE A 49 17.60 3.02 13.25
N ASN A 50 17.47 3.08 14.56
CA ASN A 50 17.46 1.87 15.37
C ASN A 50 16.14 1.16 15.06
N ASP A 51 16.16 0.33 14.02
CA ASP A 51 15.01 -0.48 13.63
C ASP A 51 14.99 -1.72 14.51
N ASP A 52 13.83 -2.07 15.03
CA ASP A 52 13.62 -3.36 15.71
C ASP A 52 13.73 -4.57 14.74
N PHE A 53 13.96 -4.28 13.45
CA PHE A 53 14.01 -5.26 12.36
C PHE A 53 15.25 -5.12 11.51
N SER A 54 15.61 -6.20 10.80
CA SER A 54 16.56 -6.10 9.68
C SER A 54 15.89 -5.36 8.51
N VAL A 55 16.26 -4.08 8.30
CA VAL A 55 15.67 -3.23 7.25
C VAL A 55 16.68 -2.88 6.18
N LYS A 56 16.41 -3.30 4.95
CA LYS A 56 17.19 -2.91 3.77
C LYS A 56 16.49 -1.74 3.07
N ARG A 57 17.19 -0.59 2.98
CA ARG A 57 16.69 0.62 2.33
C ARG A 57 17.32 0.83 0.98
N ILE A 58 16.52 1.14 -0.04
CA ILE A 58 16.95 1.56 -1.38
C ILE A 58 16.61 3.03 -1.55
N ASP A 59 17.58 3.81 -2.01
CA ASP A 59 17.40 5.24 -2.26
C ASP A 59 16.27 5.48 -3.29
N ARG A 60 15.25 6.23 -2.86
CA ARG A 60 14.07 6.58 -3.66
C ARG A 60 14.43 7.55 -4.79
N ASN A 61 15.48 8.34 -4.63
CA ASN A 61 15.91 9.38 -5.58
C ASN A 61 16.76 8.85 -6.74
N LEU A 62 17.08 7.56 -6.75
CA LEU A 62 17.77 6.94 -7.90
C LEU A 62 16.95 7.05 -9.18
N PRO A 63 17.59 7.15 -10.36
CA PRO A 63 16.90 7.08 -11.64
C PRO A 63 15.97 5.89 -11.70
N ILE A 64 14.75 6.10 -12.20
CA ILE A 64 13.62 5.16 -12.04
C ILE A 64 13.95 3.74 -12.53
N ILE A 65 14.62 3.62 -13.68
CA ILE A 65 14.98 2.31 -14.25
C ILE A 65 16.02 1.61 -13.37
N TYR A 66 17.07 2.35 -12.96
CA TYR A 66 18.11 1.81 -12.10
C TYR A 66 17.57 1.40 -10.73
N ARG A 67 16.73 2.23 -10.11
CA ARG A 67 16.07 1.92 -8.85
C ARG A 67 15.24 0.64 -8.98
N TRP A 68 14.47 0.53 -10.06
CA TRP A 68 13.60 -0.61 -10.32
C TRP A 68 14.42 -1.91 -10.44
N LEU A 69 15.47 -1.91 -11.27
CA LEU A 69 16.38 -3.07 -11.42
C LEU A 69 17.08 -3.40 -10.11
N LYS A 70 17.58 -2.39 -9.38
CA LYS A 70 18.22 -2.56 -8.07
C LYS A 70 17.26 -3.18 -7.06
N THR A 71 16.01 -2.75 -7.06
CA THR A 71 14.97 -3.30 -6.17
C THR A 71 14.70 -4.76 -6.48
N ILE A 72 14.51 -5.13 -7.75
CA ILE A 72 14.32 -6.51 -8.19
C ILE A 72 15.50 -7.38 -7.76
N PHE A 73 16.72 -6.94 -8.06
CA PHE A 73 17.93 -7.69 -7.71
C PHE A 73 18.09 -7.86 -6.19
N THR A 74 17.77 -6.82 -5.42
CA THR A 74 17.83 -6.89 -3.95
C THR A 74 16.78 -7.85 -3.40
N ILE A 75 15.54 -7.82 -3.91
CA ILE A 75 14.49 -8.79 -3.54
C ILE A 75 14.94 -10.21 -3.87
N TYR A 76 15.51 -10.41 -5.06
CA TYR A 76 16.04 -11.73 -5.45
C TYR A 76 17.14 -12.20 -4.48
N LYS A 77 18.11 -11.33 -4.15
CA LYS A 77 19.20 -11.68 -3.24
C LYS A 77 18.70 -12.05 -1.84
N LEU A 78 17.82 -11.23 -1.26
CA LEU A 78 17.27 -11.45 0.08
C LEU A 78 16.31 -12.64 0.10
N GLY A 79 15.49 -12.80 -0.93
CA GLY A 79 14.48 -13.85 -1.01
C GLY A 79 15.02 -15.28 -1.14
N LYS A 80 16.28 -15.47 -1.55
CA LYS A 80 16.88 -16.81 -1.67
C LYS A 80 16.74 -17.63 -0.40
N ASN A 81 16.99 -17.02 0.75
CA ASN A 81 16.98 -17.67 2.06
C ASN A 81 15.68 -17.48 2.83
N LYS A 82 14.59 -17.04 2.16
CA LYS A 82 13.28 -16.84 2.77
C LYS A 82 12.32 -17.95 2.35
N ASP A 83 11.32 -18.17 3.20
CA ASP A 83 10.30 -19.18 3.00
C ASP A 83 9.06 -18.56 2.33
N LEU A 84 8.84 -17.24 2.55
CA LEU A 84 7.67 -16.47 2.10
C LEU A 84 8.07 -15.04 1.75
N ILE A 85 7.37 -14.43 0.78
CA ILE A 85 7.42 -12.99 0.48
C ILE A 85 6.05 -12.39 0.81
N PHE A 86 6.02 -11.48 1.80
CA PHE A 86 4.84 -10.67 2.12
C PHE A 86 4.93 -9.32 1.43
N VAL A 87 4.02 -9.08 0.49
CA VAL A 87 4.04 -7.90 -0.39
C VAL A 87 3.01 -6.88 0.07
N ASN A 88 3.46 -5.79 0.69
CA ASN A 88 2.64 -4.62 1.05
C ASN A 88 3.04 -3.37 0.26
N GLY A 89 3.78 -3.53 -0.82
CA GLY A 89 4.31 -2.54 -1.76
C GLY A 89 5.39 -3.16 -2.61
N LEU A 90 5.91 -2.43 -3.61
CA LEU A 90 6.92 -2.93 -4.56
C LEU A 90 6.48 -4.23 -5.26
N GLY A 91 5.18 -4.30 -5.56
CA GLY A 91 4.55 -5.54 -5.98
C GLY A 91 5.02 -6.07 -7.33
N THR A 92 5.31 -5.20 -8.28
CA THR A 92 5.84 -5.59 -9.60
C THR A 92 7.25 -6.13 -9.47
N GLU A 93 8.09 -5.44 -8.71
CA GLU A 93 9.48 -5.81 -8.45
C GLU A 93 9.56 -7.17 -7.73
N ALA A 94 8.72 -7.36 -6.71
CA ALA A 94 8.63 -8.62 -5.98
C ALA A 94 8.16 -9.76 -6.90
N THR A 95 7.19 -9.52 -7.77
CA THR A 95 6.71 -10.52 -8.71
C THR A 95 7.79 -10.94 -9.70
N ILE A 96 8.53 -9.98 -10.26
CA ILE A 96 9.60 -10.28 -11.22
C ILE A 96 10.75 -11.04 -10.55
N ALA A 97 11.17 -10.60 -9.37
CA ALA A 97 12.19 -11.32 -8.61
C ALA A 97 11.74 -12.76 -8.28
N ASN A 98 10.46 -12.94 -7.99
CA ASN A 98 9.91 -14.24 -7.62
C ASN A 98 9.78 -15.22 -8.79
N ILE A 99 9.82 -14.77 -10.03
CA ILE A 99 9.91 -15.69 -11.20
C ILE A 99 11.13 -16.62 -11.05
N PHE A 100 12.22 -16.12 -10.47
CA PHE A 100 13.46 -16.88 -10.29
C PHE A 100 13.57 -17.52 -8.90
N LEU A 101 12.77 -17.07 -7.92
CA LEU A 101 12.80 -17.57 -6.53
C LEU A 101 11.80 -18.67 -6.28
N ASN A 102 10.67 -18.64 -6.96
CA ASN A 102 9.54 -19.55 -6.80
C ASN A 102 9.07 -19.71 -5.34
N LYS A 103 8.99 -18.58 -4.61
CA LYS A 103 8.50 -18.52 -3.23
C LYS A 103 7.00 -18.22 -3.21
N LYS A 104 6.32 -18.61 -2.14
CA LYS A 104 4.93 -18.18 -1.93
C LYS A 104 4.85 -16.66 -1.74
N ILE A 105 3.88 -16.02 -2.41
CA ILE A 105 3.59 -14.60 -2.28
C ILE A 105 2.24 -14.42 -1.60
N ILE A 106 2.24 -13.77 -0.44
CA ILE A 106 1.05 -13.20 0.17
C ILE A 106 1.08 -11.69 -0.09
N ARG A 107 0.03 -11.15 -0.71
CA ARG A 107 -0.03 -9.74 -1.09
C ARG A 107 -1.17 -9.02 -0.40
N LYS A 108 -0.88 -7.92 0.29
CA LYS A 108 -1.90 -7.00 0.81
C LYS A 108 -2.19 -5.92 -0.23
N ILE A 109 -3.47 -5.76 -0.59
CA ILE A 109 -3.96 -4.75 -1.54
C ILE A 109 -5.00 -3.89 -0.82
N VAL A 110 -4.71 -2.59 -0.70
CA VAL A 110 -5.57 -1.59 -0.02
C VAL A 110 -6.05 -0.49 -0.96
N GLY A 111 -5.73 -0.56 -2.24
CA GLY A 111 -6.11 0.38 -3.28
C GLY A 111 -5.49 0.02 -4.62
N ASP A 112 -5.66 0.89 -5.61
CA ASP A 112 -5.04 0.76 -6.93
C ASP A 112 -3.98 1.84 -7.14
N PRO A 113 -2.69 1.53 -7.07
CA PRO A 113 -1.63 2.51 -7.22
C PRO A 113 -1.56 3.12 -8.63
N VAL A 114 -2.17 2.50 -9.65
CA VAL A 114 -2.24 3.06 -11.00
C VAL A 114 -3.28 4.17 -11.04
N TRP A 115 -4.46 3.92 -10.48
CA TRP A 115 -5.52 4.92 -10.35
C TRP A 115 -5.07 6.11 -9.47
N GLU A 116 -4.57 5.83 -8.27
CA GLU A 116 -4.11 6.85 -7.32
C GLU A 116 -3.06 7.80 -7.95
N ARG A 117 -2.10 7.21 -8.67
CA ARG A 117 -1.04 7.98 -9.35
C ARG A 117 -1.58 8.80 -10.52
N ALA A 118 -2.49 8.24 -11.31
CA ALA A 118 -3.08 8.94 -12.44
C ALA A 118 -3.98 10.08 -11.97
N TYR A 119 -4.78 9.87 -10.94
CA TYR A 119 -5.65 10.86 -10.32
C TYR A 119 -4.84 11.99 -9.66
N SER A 120 -3.85 11.65 -8.85
CA SER A 120 -2.99 12.64 -8.18
C SER A 120 -2.17 13.51 -9.13
N LYS A 121 -1.93 13.05 -10.36
CA LYS A 121 -1.25 13.83 -11.41
C LYS A 121 -2.22 14.57 -12.33
N ALA A 122 -3.49 14.66 -11.96
CA ALA A 122 -4.56 15.27 -12.76
C ALA A 122 -4.64 14.72 -14.21
N LYS A 123 -4.23 13.48 -14.43
CA LYS A 123 -4.34 12.81 -15.74
C LYS A 123 -5.71 12.23 -15.99
N ILE A 124 -6.48 12.05 -14.94
CA ILE A 124 -7.83 11.51 -14.93
C ILE A 124 -8.65 12.22 -13.85
N SER A 125 -9.97 12.24 -14.04
CA SER A 125 -10.97 12.72 -13.05
C SER A 125 -11.96 11.64 -12.64
N GLU A 126 -11.89 10.49 -13.29
CA GLU A 126 -12.80 9.38 -13.10
C GLU A 126 -12.68 8.76 -11.72
N SER A 127 -13.81 8.27 -11.21
CA SER A 127 -13.87 7.46 -10.00
C SER A 127 -13.02 6.19 -10.13
N PHE A 128 -12.83 5.51 -9.02
CA PHE A 128 -12.08 4.25 -8.99
C PHE A 128 -12.67 3.21 -9.95
N ASP A 129 -14.01 3.04 -9.94
CA ASP A 129 -14.68 1.99 -10.74
C ASP A 129 -14.70 2.34 -12.22
N GLU A 130 -15.03 3.58 -12.57
CA GLU A 130 -14.98 4.06 -13.95
C GLU A 130 -13.59 3.91 -14.56
N PHE A 131 -12.54 4.21 -13.76
CA PHE A 131 -11.17 4.01 -14.20
C PHE A 131 -10.88 2.56 -14.59
N GLN A 132 -11.44 1.57 -13.92
CA GLN A 132 -11.16 0.17 -14.23
C GLN A 132 -11.67 -0.24 -15.61
N VAL A 133 -12.81 0.26 -16.03
CA VAL A 133 -13.47 -0.11 -17.30
C VAL A 133 -13.09 0.78 -18.48
N LYS A 134 -12.71 2.03 -18.22
CA LYS A 134 -12.37 3.00 -19.26
C LYS A 134 -10.99 2.69 -19.89
N ASN A 135 -10.92 2.90 -21.20
CA ASN A 135 -9.67 2.82 -21.95
C ASN A 135 -8.90 4.14 -21.88
N TYR A 136 -7.59 4.01 -21.71
CA TYR A 136 -6.66 5.15 -21.66
C TYR A 136 -5.55 4.94 -22.68
N GLY A 137 -4.75 5.97 -22.90
CA GLY A 137 -3.58 5.90 -23.77
C GLY A 137 -2.59 4.81 -23.32
N PHE A 138 -1.64 4.49 -24.20
CA PHE A 138 -0.70 3.36 -24.06
C PHE A 138 -0.04 3.26 -22.67
N SER A 139 0.40 4.39 -22.11
CA SER A 139 1.13 4.40 -20.83
C SER A 139 0.28 3.88 -19.64
N ILE A 140 -0.96 4.36 -19.50
CA ILE A 140 -1.86 3.91 -18.43
C ILE A 140 -2.30 2.47 -18.67
N SER A 141 -2.61 2.12 -19.92
CA SER A 141 -3.02 0.76 -20.29
C SER A 141 -1.92 -0.26 -20.00
N LEU A 142 -0.66 0.08 -20.27
CA LEU A 142 0.50 -0.76 -19.93
C LEU A 142 0.63 -0.91 -18.40
N GLN A 143 0.51 0.18 -17.64
CA GLN A 143 0.56 0.13 -16.17
C GLN A 143 -0.56 -0.76 -15.59
N LYS A 144 -1.79 -0.68 -16.13
CA LYS A 144 -2.91 -1.55 -15.75
C LYS A 144 -2.58 -3.02 -16.02
N LYS A 145 -2.00 -3.34 -17.18
CA LYS A 145 -1.59 -4.72 -17.53
C LYS A 145 -0.50 -5.25 -16.61
N VAL A 146 0.54 -4.45 -16.34
CA VAL A 146 1.65 -4.82 -15.45
C VAL A 146 1.16 -5.05 -14.02
N ARG A 147 0.29 -4.17 -13.50
CA ARG A 147 -0.37 -4.33 -12.20
C ARG A 147 -1.16 -5.64 -12.15
N SER A 148 -2.01 -5.88 -13.14
CA SER A 148 -2.86 -7.08 -13.19
C SER A 148 -2.03 -8.35 -13.27
N PHE A 149 -0.98 -8.38 -14.10
CA PHE A 149 -0.02 -9.48 -14.16
C PHE A 149 0.62 -9.72 -12.78
N SER A 150 1.10 -8.66 -12.15
CA SER A 150 1.74 -8.75 -10.85
C SER A 150 0.81 -9.31 -9.76
N ILE A 151 -0.47 -8.88 -9.73
CA ILE A 151 -1.46 -9.39 -8.79
C ILE A 151 -1.76 -10.87 -9.04
N LYS A 152 -1.95 -11.26 -10.30
CA LYS A 152 -2.26 -12.65 -10.70
C LYS A 152 -1.18 -13.67 -10.31
N LYS A 153 0.05 -13.22 -10.10
CA LYS A 153 1.18 -14.06 -9.67
C LYS A 153 1.29 -14.23 -8.15
N SER A 154 0.34 -13.73 -7.39
CA SER A 154 0.28 -13.95 -5.94
C SER A 154 -0.46 -15.25 -5.62
N ASP A 155 -0.03 -15.95 -4.57
CA ASP A 155 -0.71 -17.17 -4.09
C ASP A 155 -1.94 -16.81 -3.26
N ILE A 156 -1.82 -15.77 -2.42
CA ILE A 156 -2.92 -15.27 -1.60
C ILE A 156 -2.94 -13.75 -1.70
N VAL A 157 -4.13 -13.20 -1.81
CA VAL A 157 -4.35 -11.75 -1.69
C VAL A 157 -5.17 -11.46 -0.44
N VAL A 158 -4.71 -10.47 0.33
CA VAL A 158 -5.43 -9.92 1.49
C VAL A 158 -5.90 -8.52 1.15
N THR A 159 -7.15 -8.22 1.43
CA THR A 159 -7.75 -6.90 1.15
C THR A 159 -8.72 -6.49 2.27
N PRO A 160 -8.88 -5.17 2.55
CA PRO A 160 -9.72 -4.73 3.67
C PRO A 160 -11.21 -4.64 3.36
N SER A 161 -11.67 -4.88 2.13
CA SER A 161 -13.08 -4.70 1.79
C SER A 161 -13.57 -5.60 0.68
N GLN A 162 -14.90 -5.83 0.67
CA GLN A 162 -15.57 -6.56 -0.41
C GLN A 162 -15.42 -5.84 -1.77
N HIS A 163 -15.46 -4.51 -1.79
CA HIS A 163 -15.27 -3.71 -3.01
C HIS A 163 -13.90 -4.00 -3.67
N LEU A 164 -12.82 -3.97 -2.90
CA LEU A 164 -11.50 -4.31 -3.40
C LEU A 164 -11.36 -5.80 -3.78
N LYS A 165 -12.05 -6.70 -3.07
CA LYS A 165 -12.12 -8.11 -3.49
C LYS A 165 -12.75 -8.24 -4.88
N ASN A 166 -13.87 -7.57 -5.13
CA ASN A 166 -14.52 -7.57 -6.43
C ASN A 166 -13.63 -6.99 -7.53
N PHE A 167 -12.94 -5.89 -7.23
CA PHE A 167 -11.92 -5.34 -8.13
C PHE A 167 -10.84 -6.37 -8.49
N ILE A 168 -10.29 -7.08 -7.52
CA ILE A 168 -9.24 -8.09 -7.74
C ILE A 168 -9.77 -9.26 -8.57
N LEU A 169 -10.99 -9.71 -8.31
CA LEU A 169 -11.66 -10.75 -9.12
C LEU A 169 -11.85 -10.30 -10.57
N ASN A 170 -12.27 -9.05 -10.79
CA ASN A 170 -12.46 -8.47 -12.11
C ASN A 170 -11.14 -8.34 -12.91
N LEU A 171 -9.99 -8.29 -12.22
CA LEU A 171 -8.68 -8.41 -12.89
C LEU A 171 -8.40 -9.83 -13.38
N GLY A 172 -9.22 -10.82 -13.04
CA GLY A 172 -9.05 -12.23 -13.37
C GLY A 172 -8.10 -12.96 -12.43
N PHE A 173 -7.99 -12.55 -11.17
CA PHE A 173 -7.31 -13.31 -10.13
C PHE A 173 -8.14 -14.55 -9.74
N LYS A 174 -7.50 -15.71 -9.63
CA LYS A 174 -8.19 -17.00 -9.44
C LYS A 174 -7.85 -17.69 -8.11
N ASN A 175 -6.80 -17.23 -7.43
CA ASN A 175 -6.36 -17.82 -6.19
C ASN A 175 -7.14 -17.24 -4.98
N LYS A 176 -6.74 -17.59 -3.79
CA LYS A 176 -7.43 -17.24 -2.55
C LYS A 176 -7.38 -15.74 -2.27
N ILE A 177 -8.55 -15.13 -1.98
CA ILE A 177 -8.66 -13.74 -1.50
C ILE A 177 -9.30 -13.76 -0.11
N GLU A 178 -8.57 -13.21 0.86
CA GLU A 178 -9.05 -13.00 2.22
C GLU A 178 -9.43 -11.53 2.44
N ILE A 179 -10.58 -11.31 3.08
CA ILE A 179 -10.97 -9.98 3.54
C ILE A 179 -10.57 -9.86 5.00
N ILE A 180 -9.58 -9.00 5.27
CA ILE A 180 -9.10 -8.70 6.62
C ILE A 180 -9.08 -7.18 6.78
N ASN A 181 -10.02 -6.66 7.55
CA ASN A 181 -10.14 -5.23 7.80
C ASN A 181 -8.88 -4.68 8.48
N ASN A 182 -8.58 -3.41 8.23
CA ASN A 182 -7.49 -2.77 8.95
C ASN A 182 -7.90 -2.53 10.41
N GLY A 183 -7.16 -3.13 11.34
CA GLY A 183 -7.36 -2.91 12.76
C GLY A 183 -6.89 -1.52 13.19
N VAL A 184 -7.59 -0.94 14.16
CA VAL A 184 -7.20 0.28 14.86
C VAL A 184 -7.18 0.01 16.37
N LEU A 185 -6.26 0.67 17.08
CA LEU A 185 -6.29 0.65 18.53
C LEU A 185 -7.40 1.61 18.99
N ILE A 186 -8.31 1.11 19.80
CA ILE A 186 -9.34 1.92 20.43
C ILE A 186 -8.74 2.43 21.76
N PRO A 187 -8.69 3.76 21.98
CA PRO A 187 -8.24 4.32 23.27
C PRO A 187 -9.16 3.84 24.41
N GLU A 188 -8.60 3.54 25.55
CA GLU A 188 -9.37 3.14 26.75
C GLU A 188 -10.24 4.28 27.29
N GLU A 189 -9.83 5.55 27.10
CA GLU A 189 -10.58 6.73 27.55
C GLU A 189 -11.26 7.42 26.37
N ASN A 190 -12.61 7.48 26.42
CA ASN A 190 -13.43 8.35 25.59
C ASN A 190 -13.58 9.70 26.25
N THR A 191 -12.61 10.60 26.09
CA THR A 191 -12.80 12.00 26.43
C THR A 191 -13.79 12.64 25.46
N LYS A 192 -14.96 13.04 25.94
CA LYS A 192 -15.87 13.90 25.17
C LYS A 192 -15.19 15.25 24.95
N ILE A 193 -14.68 15.45 23.73
CA ILE A 193 -13.93 16.68 23.38
C ILE A 193 -14.88 17.84 23.05
N PHE A 194 -16.18 17.56 22.80
CA PHE A 194 -17.15 18.55 22.36
C PHE A 194 -18.28 18.71 23.39
N THR A 195 -18.40 19.91 23.98
CA THR A 195 -19.38 20.26 25.01
C THR A 195 -20.40 21.32 24.58
N ASN A 196 -20.37 21.75 23.30
CA ASN A 196 -21.18 22.86 22.80
C ASN A 196 -22.21 22.40 21.79
N ASP A 197 -23.32 23.13 21.61
CA ASP A 197 -24.38 22.94 20.63
C ASP A 197 -23.91 23.13 19.15
N GLN A 198 -22.60 23.18 18.93
CA GLN A 198 -22.01 23.35 17.61
C GLN A 198 -21.74 21.98 16.96
N ILE A 199 -22.06 21.87 15.67
CA ILE A 199 -21.69 20.72 14.86
C ILE A 199 -20.20 20.80 14.53
N ASN A 200 -19.42 19.85 15.01
CA ASN A 200 -18.00 19.76 14.72
C ASN A 200 -17.75 18.69 13.66
N ILE A 201 -17.22 19.08 12.51
CA ILE A 201 -16.86 18.18 11.42
C ILE A 201 -15.35 18.03 11.40
N THR A 202 -14.87 16.81 11.69
CA THR A 202 -13.43 16.50 11.71
C THR A 202 -13.04 15.63 10.53
N ILE A 203 -12.03 16.04 9.78
CA ILE A 203 -11.47 15.30 8.66
C ILE A 203 -10.05 14.88 9.00
N VAL A 204 -9.81 13.57 9.12
CA VAL A 204 -8.47 13.00 9.35
C VAL A 204 -7.98 12.33 8.08
N SER A 205 -7.13 13.02 7.31
CA SER A 205 -6.64 12.52 6.03
C SER A 205 -5.35 13.21 5.60
N ARG A 206 -4.60 12.59 4.69
CA ARG A 206 -3.53 13.30 3.95
C ARG A 206 -4.16 14.31 2.99
N LEU A 207 -3.55 15.48 2.84
CA LEU A 207 -3.96 16.49 1.86
C LEU A 207 -3.53 16.07 0.45
N VAL A 208 -4.32 15.19 -0.15
CA VAL A 208 -4.12 14.68 -1.52
C VAL A 208 -5.42 14.75 -2.30
N SER A 209 -5.36 15.05 -3.59
CA SER A 209 -6.53 15.35 -4.44
C SER A 209 -7.63 14.28 -4.41
N HIS A 210 -7.28 13.00 -4.40
CA HIS A 210 -8.25 11.90 -4.37
C HIS A 210 -9.01 11.76 -3.03
N LYS A 211 -8.68 12.55 -2.00
CA LYS A 211 -9.45 12.61 -0.74
C LYS A 211 -10.57 13.64 -0.79
N ASN A 212 -10.62 14.46 -1.84
CA ASN A 212 -11.69 15.44 -2.12
C ASN A 212 -11.98 16.39 -0.94
N ILE A 213 -10.97 16.76 -0.14
CA ILE A 213 -11.15 17.61 1.05
C ILE A 213 -11.75 18.96 0.68
N GLU A 214 -11.30 19.56 -0.44
CA GLU A 214 -11.84 20.83 -0.95
C GLU A 214 -13.35 20.72 -1.22
N LYS A 215 -13.81 19.63 -1.86
CA LYS A 215 -15.24 19.41 -2.12
C LYS A 215 -16.05 19.27 -0.83
N ILE A 216 -15.47 18.67 0.21
CA ILE A 216 -16.13 18.56 1.52
C ILE A 216 -16.29 19.94 2.14
N ILE A 217 -15.22 20.76 2.11
CA ILE A 217 -15.26 22.13 2.64
C ILE A 217 -16.30 22.97 1.88
N THR A 218 -16.29 22.92 0.54
CA THR A 218 -17.28 23.63 -0.28
C THR A 218 -18.71 23.21 0.08
N ALA A 219 -18.98 21.91 0.17
CA ALA A 219 -20.30 21.42 0.54
C ALA A 219 -20.76 21.89 1.95
N ILE A 220 -19.83 21.98 2.90
CA ILE A 220 -20.14 22.51 4.24
C ILE A 220 -20.45 24.00 4.18
N LEU A 221 -19.71 24.77 3.39
CA LEU A 221 -19.96 26.21 3.20
C LEU A 221 -21.32 26.47 2.53
N ASP A 222 -21.68 25.65 1.56
CA ASP A 222 -22.96 25.73 0.86
C ASP A 222 -24.14 25.45 1.79
N LEU A 223 -23.98 24.53 2.77
CA LEU A 223 -25.00 24.25 3.78
C LEU A 223 -25.22 25.41 4.78
N ASN A 224 -24.20 26.22 5.00
CA ASN A 224 -24.29 27.41 5.88
C ASN A 224 -24.70 28.68 5.13
N SER A 225 -24.93 28.61 3.83
CA SER A 225 -25.47 29.73 3.06
C SER A 225 -26.94 29.90 3.38
N PRO A 226 -27.45 31.06 3.83
CA PRO A 226 -28.87 31.26 4.04
C PRO A 226 -29.58 31.08 2.69
N LEU A 227 -30.62 30.25 2.66
CA LEU A 227 -31.55 30.09 1.56
C LEU A 227 -32.30 31.40 1.31
#